data_bc9e59237822c726b2a61f47c630f2fd
#
_entry.id   bc9e59237822c726b2a61f47c630f2fd
#
_cell.length_a   1.000
_cell.length_b   1.000
_cell.length_c   1.000
_cell.angle_alpha   90.00
_cell.angle_beta   90.00
_cell.angle_gamma   90.00
#
_symmetry.space_group_name_H-M   'P 1'
#
loop_
_entity.id
_entity.type
_entity.pdbx_description
1 polymer ?
#
loop_
_entity_poly.entity_id
_entity_poly.type
_entity_poly.pdbx_seq_one_letter_code
_entity_poly.pdbx_strand_id
1 'polypeptide(L)' 'MELKKWECIVCGLIYDEAEGWPDDGIEPGTRWEDVPDDWLCPDCGVGKEDLSLIHI' A
#
# COMPACT_ATOMS: atom_id res chain seq x y z
N MET A 1 -3.64 -11.99 -13.64
CA MET A 1 -2.53 -11.26 -13.02
C MET A 1 -2.76 -11.15 -11.54
N GLU A 2 -1.74 -11.45 -10.78
CA GLU A 2 -1.87 -11.41 -9.34
C GLU A 2 -1.53 -10.02 -8.81
N LEU A 3 -2.38 -9.52 -7.94
CA LEU A 3 -2.12 -8.32 -7.19
C LEU A 3 -1.49 -8.72 -5.87
N LYS A 4 -0.61 -7.87 -5.37
CA LYS A 4 0.20 -8.19 -4.20
C LYS A 4 -0.30 -7.42 -2.99
N LYS A 5 0.16 -7.82 -1.83
CA LYS A 5 -0.12 -7.11 -0.59
C LYS A 5 1.18 -6.59 0.00
N TRP A 6 1.08 -5.45 0.63
CA TRP A 6 2.22 -4.77 1.23
C TRP A 6 1.90 -4.47 2.68
N GLU A 7 2.85 -4.71 3.54
CA GLU A 7 2.67 -4.49 4.97
C GLU A 7 3.58 -3.37 5.45
N CYS A 8 3.01 -2.44 6.21
CA CYS A 8 3.80 -1.42 6.87
C CYS A 8 4.58 -2.05 8.02
N ILE A 9 5.90 -1.95 7.98
CA ILE A 9 6.75 -2.56 9.00
C ILE A 9 6.71 -1.82 10.34
N VAL A 10 6.13 -0.63 10.36
CA VAL A 10 6.04 0.19 11.55
C VAL A 10 4.76 -0.08 12.31
N CYS A 11 3.62 -0.05 11.64
CA CYS A 11 2.32 -0.18 12.30
C CYS A 11 1.56 -1.45 11.94
N GLY A 12 2.01 -2.19 10.92
CA GLY A 12 1.34 -3.43 10.51
C GLY A 12 0.15 -3.23 9.59
N LEU A 13 -0.04 -2.03 9.06
CA LEU A 13 -1.11 -1.79 8.10
C LEU A 13 -0.87 -2.60 6.83
N ILE A 14 -1.94 -3.18 6.30
CA ILE A 14 -1.86 -3.96 5.06
C ILE A 14 -2.45 -3.12 3.92
N TYR A 15 -1.66 -2.88 2.88
CA TYR A 15 -2.13 -2.31 1.64
C TYR A 15 -2.35 -3.44 0.64
N ASP A 16 -3.59 -3.63 0.24
CA ASP A 16 -3.95 -4.66 -0.75
C ASP A 16 -4.14 -3.98 -2.09
N GLU A 17 -3.34 -4.36 -3.08
CA GLU A 17 -3.44 -3.77 -4.41
C GLU A 17 -4.80 -3.99 -5.04
N ALA A 18 -5.45 -5.11 -4.70
CA ALA A 18 -6.78 -5.41 -5.23
C ALA A 18 -7.86 -4.49 -4.67
N GLU A 19 -7.68 -4.00 -3.44
CA GLU A 19 -8.66 -3.13 -2.80
C GLU A 19 -8.31 -1.66 -2.92
N GLY A 20 -7.03 -1.35 -3.13
CA GLY A 20 -6.56 0.03 -3.18
C GLY A 20 -6.75 0.75 -1.85
N TRP A 21 -6.76 2.06 -1.93
CA TRP A 21 -7.01 2.90 -0.75
C TRP A 21 -7.82 4.12 -1.18
N PRO A 22 -9.12 3.95 -1.44
CA PRO A 22 -9.93 5.04 -1.99
C PRO A 22 -10.00 6.28 -1.10
N ASP A 23 -9.83 6.11 0.21
CA ASP A 23 -9.81 7.24 1.14
C ASP A 23 -8.63 8.19 0.84
N ASP A 24 -7.57 7.68 0.25
CA ASP A 24 -6.40 8.45 -0.16
C ASP A 24 -6.36 8.68 -1.67
N GLY A 25 -7.43 8.33 -2.36
CA GLY A 25 -7.52 8.53 -3.81
C GLY A 25 -6.86 7.41 -4.62
N ILE A 26 -6.55 6.29 -4.01
CA ILE A 26 -5.94 5.15 -4.70
C ILE A 26 -7.04 4.16 -5.07
N GLU A 27 -7.27 4.00 -6.36
CA GLU A 27 -8.33 3.14 -6.85
C GLU A 27 -8.03 1.67 -6.60
N PRO A 28 -9.08 0.83 -6.40
CA PRO A 28 -8.90 -0.62 -6.35
C PRO A 28 -8.22 -1.13 -7.61
N GLY A 29 -7.28 -2.05 -7.44
CA GLY A 29 -6.52 -2.59 -8.57
C GLY A 29 -5.28 -1.80 -8.92
N THR A 30 -4.98 -0.74 -8.18
CA THR A 30 -3.77 0.05 -8.39
C THR A 30 -2.55 -0.73 -7.91
N ARG A 31 -1.59 -0.92 -8.81
CA ARG A 31 -0.36 -1.59 -8.45
C ARG A 31 0.53 -0.70 -7.60
N TRP A 32 1.40 -1.32 -6.82
CA TRP A 32 2.30 -0.59 -5.95
C TRP A 32 3.13 0.45 -6.71
N GLU A 33 3.59 0.11 -7.89
CA GLU A 33 4.38 1.03 -8.71
C GLU A 33 3.58 2.23 -9.21
N ASP A 34 2.24 2.10 -9.26
CA ASP A 34 1.35 3.17 -9.67
C ASP A 34 0.90 4.02 -8.48
N VAL A 35 1.17 3.58 -7.27
CA VAL A 35 0.89 4.38 -6.08
C VAL A 35 1.86 5.55 -6.04
N PRO A 36 1.39 6.79 -5.82
CA PRO A 36 2.28 7.95 -5.78
C PRO A 36 3.40 7.78 -4.77
N ASP A 37 4.59 8.26 -5.11
CA ASP A 37 5.75 8.15 -4.22
C ASP A 37 5.56 8.97 -2.95
N ASP A 38 4.69 9.98 -3.00
CA ASP A 38 4.40 10.81 -1.85
C ASP A 38 3.26 10.28 -0.99
N TRP A 39 2.72 9.10 -1.35
CA TRP A 39 1.72 8.44 -0.52
C TRP A 39 2.35 7.99 0.79
N LEU A 40 1.67 8.30 1.88
CA LEU A 40 2.14 7.95 3.21
C LEU A 40 1.19 6.94 3.83
N CYS A 41 1.73 6.09 4.71
CA CYS A 41 0.90 5.15 5.45
C CYS A 41 -0.19 5.93 6.20
N PRO A 42 -1.47 5.63 5.97
CA PRO A 42 -2.55 6.40 6.60
C PRO A 42 -2.66 6.17 8.10
N ASP A 43 -1.96 5.17 8.62
CA ASP A 43 -2.01 4.84 10.03
C ASP A 43 -0.86 5.48 10.82
N CYS A 44 0.36 5.32 10.35
CA CYS A 44 1.53 5.83 11.06
C CYS A 44 2.26 6.95 10.34
N GLY A 45 1.95 7.21 9.07
CA GLY A 45 2.50 8.34 8.35
C GLY A 45 3.89 8.13 7.75
N VAL A 46 4.37 6.90 7.71
CA VAL A 46 5.66 6.62 7.07
C VAL A 46 5.47 6.50 5.55
N GLY A 47 6.56 6.65 4.81
CA GLY A 47 6.52 6.56 3.36
C GLY A 47 6.43 5.14 2.85
N LYS A 48 6.32 5.02 1.52
CA LYS A 48 6.24 3.72 0.85
C LYS A 48 7.44 2.82 1.16
N GLU A 49 8.58 3.42 1.41
CA GLU A 49 9.81 2.68 1.68
C GLU A 49 9.73 1.82 2.94
N ASP A 50 8.81 2.13 3.83
CA ASP A 50 8.58 1.36 5.05
C ASP A 50 7.50 0.29 4.88
N LEU A 51 7.03 0.08 3.67
CA LEU A 51 6.10 -1.00 3.37
C LEU A 51 6.85 -2.09 2.63
N SER A 52 6.67 -3.32 3.07
CA SER A 52 7.32 -4.49 2.51
C SER A 52 6.33 -5.39 1.82
N LEU A 53 6.76 -5.95 0.69
CA LEU A 53 5.96 -6.93 -0.03
C LEU A 53 5.78 -8.18 0.84
N ILE A 54 4.54 -8.62 0.97
CA ILE A 54 4.24 -9.86 1.67
C ILE A 54 3.72 -10.88 0.67
N HIS A 55 4.18 -12.11 0.85
CA HIS A 55 3.74 -13.24 0.04
C HIS A 55 2.74 -14.05 0.84
N ILE A 56 1.58 -14.23 0.26
CA ILE A 56 0.52 -15.02 0.89
C ILE A 56 0.28 -16.26 0.06
#